data_63a8a6c3cab4738b5fcf65bdeec37cfc
#
_entry.id   63a8a6c3cab4738b5fcf65bdeec37cfc
#
_cell.length_a   1.000
_cell.length_b   1.000
_cell.length_c   1.000
_cell.angle_alpha   90.00
_cell.angle_beta   90.00
_cell.angle_gamma   90.00
#
_symmetry.space_group_name_H-M   'P 1'
#
loop_
_entity.id
_entity.type
_entity.pdbx_description
1 polymer ?
#
loop_
_entity_poly.entity_id
_entity_poly.type
_entity_poly.pdbx_seq_one_letter_code
_entity_poly.pdbx_strand_id
1 'polypeptide(L)'
;SVMGTASTMACVSEALGMIPLGGGSAPAVTADRIRVAEQTGRLAVRMAQERVTPDRILTAAAFENALRVLLAIGGSTNGIVHLTAIAGRAGVTIDLERFDRMSRETPVLVDLKPSGDHYMEDFHAAGGMAVVLRELRPLLDLDCLTVTGRTLGEELDAAPAPFPQSVIRTADAPVYAQGGIAFLRGNLAPDGAIIKQSAASPALMEHEGRAVPFLQRERRLRRLVALRLGAQRVLPRVRRARQAERRRVDRFA
;
A
#
# COMPACT_ATOMS: atom_id res chain seq x y z
N SER A 1 -6.23 -15.20 3.99
CA SER A 1 -6.40 -14.06 3.06
C SER A 1 -5.06 -13.60 2.51
N VAL A 2 -5.06 -12.73 1.48
CA VAL A 2 -3.85 -12.16 0.86
C VAL A 2 -3.66 -10.69 1.29
N MET A 3 -2.49 -10.10 0.99
CA MET A 3 -2.22 -8.68 1.18
C MET A 3 -3.00 -7.85 0.12
N GLY A 4 -4.28 -7.66 0.39
CA GLY A 4 -5.18 -6.81 -0.38
C GLY A 4 -5.32 -5.41 0.23
N THR A 5 -6.27 -4.61 -0.24
CA THR A 5 -6.47 -3.24 0.26
C THR A 5 -6.87 -3.21 1.74
N ALA A 6 -7.77 -4.10 2.17
CA ALA A 6 -8.23 -4.14 3.56
C ALA A 6 -7.08 -4.51 4.51
N SER A 7 -6.31 -5.57 4.21
CA SER A 7 -5.14 -5.97 5.00
C SER A 7 -4.08 -4.88 5.03
N THR A 8 -3.81 -4.26 3.87
CA THR A 8 -2.89 -3.12 3.76
C THR A 8 -3.31 -1.99 4.70
N MET A 9 -4.59 -1.58 4.66
CA MET A 9 -5.05 -0.46 5.49
C MET A 9 -5.08 -0.82 6.97
N ALA A 10 -5.33 -2.08 7.35
CA ALA A 10 -5.21 -2.51 8.74
C ALA A 10 -3.77 -2.38 9.24
N CYS A 11 -2.76 -2.88 8.49
CA CYS A 11 -1.35 -2.74 8.84
C CYS A 11 -0.88 -1.27 8.86
N VAL A 12 -1.30 -0.49 7.88
CA VAL A 12 -0.97 0.94 7.78
C VAL A 12 -1.60 1.75 8.92
N SER A 13 -2.83 1.43 9.33
CA SER A 13 -3.49 2.09 10.47
C SER A 13 -2.80 1.76 11.81
N GLU A 14 -2.18 0.58 11.92
CA GLU A 14 -1.35 0.22 13.06
C GLU A 14 -0.07 1.06 13.09
N ALA A 15 0.59 1.24 11.94
CA ALA A 15 1.77 2.12 11.82
C ALA A 15 1.46 3.61 12.04
N LEU A 16 0.23 4.05 11.71
CA LEU A 16 -0.29 5.38 12.06
C LEU A 16 -0.52 5.57 13.57
N GLY A 17 -0.42 4.51 14.37
CA GLY A 17 -0.75 4.55 15.78
C GLY A 17 -2.25 4.48 16.10
N MET A 18 -3.12 4.27 15.11
CA MET A 18 -4.59 4.25 15.27
C MET A 18 -5.17 2.87 15.58
N ILE A 19 -4.35 1.83 15.57
CA ILE A 19 -4.70 0.47 16.00
C ILE A 19 -3.61 0.00 16.97
N PRO A 20 -3.95 -0.67 18.10
CA PRO A 20 -2.96 -1.22 19.02
C PRO A 20 -2.08 -2.26 18.30
N LEU A 21 -0.81 -2.32 18.67
CA LEU A 21 0.19 -3.21 18.06
C LEU A 21 -0.30 -4.67 18.03
N GLY A 22 -0.21 -5.31 16.86
CA GLY A 22 -0.73 -6.66 16.59
C GLY A 22 -2.20 -6.69 16.16
N GLY A 23 -2.94 -5.58 16.31
CA GLY A 23 -4.37 -5.52 15.98
C GLY A 23 -4.68 -5.55 14.48
N GLY A 24 -3.78 -5.05 13.66
CA GLY A 24 -3.96 -5.00 12.19
C GLY A 24 -3.87 -6.36 11.51
N SER A 25 -3.14 -7.31 12.07
CA SER A 25 -2.89 -8.64 11.47
C SER A 25 -3.72 -9.78 12.07
N ALA A 26 -4.34 -9.62 13.24
CA ALA A 26 -5.09 -10.70 13.91
C ALA A 26 -6.21 -11.25 13.02
N PRO A 27 -6.22 -12.57 12.70
CA PRO A 27 -7.26 -13.16 11.84
C PRO A 27 -8.65 -13.09 12.47
N ALA A 28 -9.68 -12.88 11.65
CA ALA A 28 -11.06 -12.67 12.11
C ALA A 28 -11.64 -13.85 12.92
N VAL A 29 -11.16 -15.06 12.66
CA VAL A 29 -11.67 -16.32 13.24
C VAL A 29 -10.91 -16.77 14.49
N THR A 30 -9.93 -15.99 14.97
CA THR A 30 -9.09 -16.35 16.10
C THR A 30 -9.52 -15.65 17.40
N ALA A 31 -9.14 -16.23 18.53
CA ALA A 31 -9.32 -15.61 19.84
C ALA A 31 -8.55 -14.28 19.97
N ASP A 32 -7.46 -14.11 19.21
CA ASP A 32 -6.67 -12.87 19.21
C ASP A 32 -7.50 -11.69 18.71
N ARG A 33 -8.35 -11.89 17.69
CA ARG A 33 -9.26 -10.84 17.22
C ARG A 33 -10.24 -10.39 18.31
N ILE A 34 -10.74 -11.33 19.12
CA ILE A 34 -11.64 -11.04 20.23
C ILE A 34 -10.89 -10.26 21.33
N ARG A 35 -9.66 -10.66 21.65
CA ARG A 35 -8.79 -9.94 22.60
C ARG A 35 -8.49 -8.52 22.14
N VAL A 36 -8.18 -8.33 20.84
CA VAL A 36 -7.98 -6.99 20.26
C VAL A 36 -9.24 -6.15 20.36
N ALA A 37 -10.42 -6.70 20.11
CA ALA A 37 -11.68 -5.97 20.24
C ALA A 37 -11.95 -5.53 21.68
N GLU A 38 -11.73 -6.40 22.66
CA GLU A 38 -11.85 -6.06 24.08
C GLU A 38 -10.84 -4.98 24.48
N GLN A 39 -9.57 -5.14 24.10
CA GLN A 39 -8.52 -4.17 24.35
C GLN A 39 -8.88 -2.80 23.76
N THR A 40 -9.37 -2.78 22.51
CA THR A 40 -9.78 -1.55 21.82
C THR A 40 -10.89 -0.83 22.59
N GLY A 41 -11.89 -1.56 23.12
CA GLY A 41 -12.94 -0.98 23.94
C GLY A 41 -12.39 -0.33 25.23
N ARG A 42 -11.46 -0.99 25.91
CA ARG A 42 -10.78 -0.44 27.11
C ARG A 42 -9.94 0.80 26.76
N LEU A 43 -9.22 0.76 25.63
CA LEU A 43 -8.42 1.88 25.14
C LEU A 43 -9.30 3.08 24.80
N ALA A 44 -10.44 2.88 24.13
CA ALA A 44 -11.36 3.98 23.79
C ALA A 44 -11.84 4.74 25.02
N VAL A 45 -12.17 4.04 26.10
CA VAL A 45 -12.56 4.68 27.38
C VAL A 45 -11.38 5.47 27.96
N ARG A 46 -10.19 4.88 28.01
CA ARG A 46 -8.98 5.53 28.53
C ARG A 46 -8.61 6.76 27.70
N MET A 47 -8.62 6.67 26.37
CA MET A 47 -8.35 7.80 25.46
C MET A 47 -9.30 8.97 25.75
N ALA A 48 -10.58 8.70 25.97
CA ALA A 48 -11.55 9.74 26.30
C ALA A 48 -11.23 10.42 27.66
N GLN A 49 -10.82 9.65 28.65
CA GLN A 49 -10.45 10.15 30.00
C GLN A 49 -9.15 10.97 29.96
N GLU A 50 -8.13 10.48 29.22
CA GLU A 50 -6.80 11.08 29.12
C GLU A 50 -6.70 12.14 28.00
N ARG A 51 -7.79 12.36 27.27
CA ARG A 51 -7.87 13.28 26.12
C ARG A 51 -6.81 12.98 25.04
N VAL A 52 -6.59 11.71 24.75
CA VAL A 52 -5.80 11.27 23.62
C VAL A 52 -6.68 11.35 22.36
N THR A 53 -6.47 12.37 21.56
CA THR A 53 -7.28 12.68 20.37
C THR A 53 -6.55 12.35 19.08
N PRO A 54 -7.26 12.08 17.97
CA PRO A 54 -6.64 11.72 16.70
C PRO A 54 -5.65 12.76 16.15
N ASP A 55 -5.86 14.05 16.42
CA ASP A 55 -4.95 15.12 15.99
C ASP A 55 -3.56 15.04 16.68
N ARG A 56 -3.48 14.43 17.86
CA ARG A 56 -2.22 14.19 18.55
C ARG A 56 -1.46 12.97 17.98
N ILE A 57 -2.18 12.05 17.34
CA ILE A 57 -1.64 10.81 16.77
C ILE A 57 -1.31 11.00 15.28
N LEU A 58 -2.24 11.58 14.51
CA LEU A 58 -2.15 11.72 13.05
C LEU A 58 -1.24 12.90 12.65
N THR A 59 0.03 12.82 13.01
CA THR A 59 1.07 13.80 12.70
C THR A 59 1.72 13.51 11.34
N ALA A 60 2.44 14.47 10.77
CA ALA A 60 3.21 14.25 9.53
C ALA A 60 4.20 13.07 9.67
N ALA A 61 4.87 12.94 10.81
CA ALA A 61 5.78 11.83 11.09
C ALA A 61 5.03 10.48 11.12
N ALA A 62 3.85 10.40 11.72
CA ALA A 62 3.04 9.19 11.71
C ALA A 62 2.62 8.79 10.30
N PHE A 63 2.30 9.75 9.42
CA PHE A 63 2.04 9.47 8.01
C PHE A 63 3.29 8.99 7.26
N GLU A 64 4.49 9.50 7.56
CA GLU A 64 5.73 8.98 7.00
C GLU A 64 5.98 7.53 7.44
N ASN A 65 5.79 7.21 8.71
CA ASN A 65 5.84 5.82 9.20
C ASN A 65 4.86 4.91 8.45
N ALA A 66 3.63 5.36 8.27
CA ALA A 66 2.61 4.62 7.54
C ALA A 66 2.96 4.39 6.07
N LEU A 67 3.57 5.38 5.40
CA LEU A 67 4.05 5.25 4.02
C LEU A 67 5.22 4.26 3.92
N ARG A 68 6.17 4.28 4.85
CA ARG A 68 7.26 3.29 4.91
C ARG A 68 6.73 1.88 5.11
N VAL A 69 5.77 1.71 6.01
CA VAL A 69 5.11 0.41 6.19
C VAL A 69 4.39 -0.04 4.92
N LEU A 70 3.64 0.85 4.26
CA LEU A 70 2.97 0.54 3.00
C LEU A 70 3.96 0.01 1.95
N LEU A 71 5.15 0.60 1.86
CA LEU A 71 6.23 0.19 0.96
C LEU A 71 6.83 -1.16 1.36
N ALA A 72 7.11 -1.34 2.65
CA ALA A 72 7.79 -2.53 3.17
C ALA A 72 6.92 -3.80 3.16
N ILE A 73 5.60 -3.66 3.32
CA ILE A 73 4.69 -4.81 3.23
C ILE A 73 4.27 -5.14 1.79
N GLY A 74 4.78 -4.41 0.80
CA GLY A 74 4.32 -4.55 -0.59
C GLY A 74 2.80 -4.35 -0.69
N GLY A 75 2.28 -3.29 -0.06
CA GLY A 75 0.84 -3.06 0.09
C GLY A 75 0.12 -2.72 -1.21
N SER A 76 -1.18 -2.51 -1.11
CA SER A 76 -2.04 -2.10 -2.23
C SER A 76 -1.79 -0.64 -2.63
N THR A 77 -1.78 -0.35 -3.93
CA THR A 77 -1.74 1.03 -4.45
C THR A 77 -2.91 1.90 -3.96
N ASN A 78 -4.05 1.29 -3.61
CA ASN A 78 -5.16 2.00 -2.97
C ASN A 78 -4.76 2.62 -1.62
N GLY A 79 -3.73 2.09 -0.94
CA GLY A 79 -3.20 2.65 0.29
C GLY A 79 -2.76 4.11 0.14
N ILE A 80 -2.17 4.48 -1.01
CA ILE A 80 -1.80 5.87 -1.29
C ILE A 80 -3.03 6.77 -1.35
N VAL A 81 -4.09 6.33 -2.05
CA VAL A 81 -5.35 7.09 -2.16
C VAL A 81 -5.96 7.32 -0.78
N HIS A 82 -6.02 6.26 0.04
CA HIS A 82 -6.59 6.36 1.39
C HIS A 82 -5.73 7.20 2.33
N LEU A 83 -4.41 7.00 2.33
CA LEU A 83 -3.50 7.82 3.16
C LEU A 83 -3.54 9.29 2.78
N THR A 84 -3.55 9.61 1.49
CA THR A 84 -3.68 10.99 1.00
C THR A 84 -5.00 11.62 1.45
N ALA A 85 -6.10 10.87 1.41
CA ALA A 85 -7.40 11.36 1.86
C ALA A 85 -7.44 11.58 3.38
N ILE A 86 -6.90 10.66 4.18
CA ILE A 86 -6.84 10.76 5.64
C ILE A 86 -5.92 11.92 6.04
N ALA A 87 -4.73 12.01 5.44
CA ALA A 87 -3.76 13.08 5.69
C ALA A 87 -4.36 14.46 5.40
N GLY A 88 -5.03 14.62 4.25
CA GLY A 88 -5.71 15.87 3.90
C GLY A 88 -6.80 16.27 4.90
N ARG A 89 -7.54 15.31 5.47
CA ARG A 89 -8.50 15.57 6.56
C ARG A 89 -7.82 15.95 7.88
N ALA A 90 -6.61 15.45 8.12
CA ALA A 90 -5.78 15.81 9.27
C ALA A 90 -4.94 17.10 9.04
N GLY A 91 -5.08 17.77 7.90
CA GLY A 91 -4.29 18.96 7.55
C GLY A 91 -2.84 18.65 7.16
N VAL A 92 -2.52 17.41 6.84
CA VAL A 92 -1.19 16.95 6.42
C VAL A 92 -1.18 16.72 4.92
N THR A 93 -0.14 17.21 4.24
CA THR A 93 0.07 16.98 2.79
C THR A 93 1.07 15.86 2.58
N ILE A 94 0.71 14.86 1.78
CA ILE A 94 1.63 13.82 1.32
C ILE A 94 2.31 14.31 0.04
N ASP A 95 3.65 14.45 0.11
CA ASP A 95 4.48 14.77 -1.04
C ASP A 95 4.87 13.49 -1.78
N LEU A 96 4.41 13.36 -3.03
CA LEU A 96 4.67 12.19 -3.87
C LEU A 96 6.15 12.06 -4.29
N GLU A 97 6.90 13.15 -4.36
CA GLU A 97 8.35 13.07 -4.63
C GLU A 97 9.12 12.54 -3.41
N ARG A 98 8.71 12.96 -2.21
CA ARG A 98 9.23 12.37 -0.98
C ARG A 98 8.85 10.89 -0.88
N PHE A 99 7.62 10.53 -1.23
CA PHE A 99 7.19 9.14 -1.29
C PHE A 99 8.07 8.30 -2.22
N ASP A 100 8.41 8.82 -3.41
CA ASP A 100 9.30 8.13 -4.35
C ASP A 100 10.72 7.92 -3.78
N ARG A 101 11.27 8.93 -3.09
CA ARG A 101 12.54 8.77 -2.36
C ARG A 101 12.44 7.69 -1.28
N MET A 102 11.39 7.74 -0.46
CA MET A 102 11.13 6.73 0.57
C MET A 102 11.02 5.31 -0.03
N SER A 103 10.43 5.17 -1.22
CA SER A 103 10.34 3.89 -1.92
C SER A 103 11.72 3.31 -2.27
N ARG A 104 12.68 4.13 -2.62
CA ARG A 104 14.04 3.67 -2.93
C ARG A 104 14.83 3.26 -1.69
N GLU A 105 14.49 3.84 -0.54
CA GLU A 105 15.18 3.61 0.74
C GLU A 105 14.55 2.47 1.55
N THR A 106 13.30 2.12 1.30
CA THR A 106 12.54 1.18 2.11
C THR A 106 12.47 -0.19 1.43
N PRO A 107 13.05 -1.25 2.01
CA PRO A 107 12.98 -2.58 1.41
C PRO A 107 11.58 -3.19 1.55
N VAL A 108 11.24 -4.13 0.66
CA VAL A 108 10.08 -5.01 0.87
C VAL A 108 10.51 -6.17 1.76
N LEU A 109 9.88 -6.28 2.92
CA LEU A 109 10.24 -7.26 3.95
C LEU A 109 9.30 -8.47 3.96
N VAL A 110 8.08 -8.35 3.43
CA VAL A 110 7.03 -9.33 3.66
C VAL A 110 6.76 -10.15 2.41
N ASP A 111 6.92 -11.46 2.54
CA ASP A 111 6.68 -12.45 1.47
C ASP A 111 5.22 -12.91 1.49
N LEU A 112 4.31 -12.07 0.98
CA LEU A 112 2.88 -12.32 0.96
C LEU A 112 2.28 -12.25 -0.45
N LYS A 113 1.33 -13.12 -0.74
CA LYS A 113 0.50 -13.02 -1.94
C LYS A 113 -0.20 -11.65 -2.03
N PRO A 114 -0.31 -11.06 -3.23
CA PRO A 114 -0.04 -11.61 -4.56
C PRO A 114 1.42 -11.54 -5.04
N SER A 115 2.33 -10.91 -4.30
CA SER A 115 3.73 -10.70 -4.71
C SER A 115 4.69 -11.78 -4.20
N GLY A 116 4.27 -12.60 -3.26
CA GLY A 116 5.00 -13.67 -2.60
C GLY A 116 4.16 -14.93 -2.43
N ASP A 117 4.57 -15.81 -1.51
CA ASP A 117 4.04 -17.17 -1.40
C ASP A 117 3.07 -17.38 -0.22
N HIS A 118 3.18 -16.58 0.83
CA HIS A 118 2.44 -16.76 2.09
C HIS A 118 1.12 -15.98 2.14
N TYR A 119 0.33 -16.23 3.20
CA TYR A 119 -0.96 -15.60 3.46
C TYR A 119 -0.91 -14.71 4.73
N MET A 120 -1.96 -13.94 4.97
CA MET A 120 -2.06 -13.06 6.15
C MET A 120 -2.06 -13.81 7.48
N GLU A 121 -2.52 -15.06 7.50
CA GLU A 121 -2.46 -15.93 8.67
C GLU A 121 -1.01 -16.28 9.02
N ASP A 122 -0.19 -16.57 8.00
CA ASP A 122 1.25 -16.84 8.17
C ASP A 122 1.97 -15.59 8.67
N PHE A 123 1.60 -14.42 8.14
CA PHE A 123 2.13 -13.12 8.58
C PHE A 123 1.83 -12.86 10.06
N HIS A 124 0.59 -13.10 10.51
CA HIS A 124 0.23 -12.97 11.91
C HIS A 124 1.01 -13.94 12.79
N ALA A 125 1.08 -15.21 12.39
CA ALA A 125 1.83 -16.25 13.08
C ALA A 125 3.34 -15.96 13.16
N ALA A 126 3.89 -15.25 12.16
CA ALA A 126 5.30 -14.80 12.12
C ALA A 126 5.60 -13.57 13.01
N GLY A 127 4.62 -13.09 13.78
CA GLY A 127 4.75 -11.92 14.65
C GLY A 127 4.20 -10.60 14.07
N GLY A 128 3.71 -10.63 12.83
CA GLY A 128 2.94 -9.54 12.22
C GLY A 128 3.68 -8.20 12.18
N MET A 129 2.92 -7.13 12.41
CA MET A 129 3.43 -5.76 12.32
C MET A 129 4.53 -5.44 13.33
N ALA A 130 4.56 -6.08 14.50
CA ALA A 130 5.61 -5.84 15.49
C ALA A 130 7.01 -6.19 14.93
N VAL A 131 7.12 -7.27 14.17
CA VAL A 131 8.39 -7.67 13.52
C VAL A 131 8.73 -6.71 12.38
N VAL A 132 7.78 -6.36 11.53
CA VAL A 132 7.99 -5.39 10.43
C VAL A 132 8.47 -4.05 10.96
N LEU A 133 7.81 -3.49 11.97
CA LEU A 133 8.17 -2.20 12.55
C LEU A 133 9.53 -2.22 13.25
N ARG A 134 9.93 -3.36 13.83
CA ARG A 134 11.27 -3.53 14.37
C ARG A 134 12.35 -3.52 13.30
N GLU A 135 12.14 -4.23 12.21
CA GLU A 135 13.08 -4.24 11.08
C GLU A 135 13.20 -2.85 10.44
N LEU A 136 12.11 -2.09 10.42
CA LEU A 136 12.09 -0.71 9.91
C LEU A 136 12.54 0.33 10.94
N ARG A 137 12.84 -0.04 12.19
CA ARG A 137 13.14 0.89 13.30
C ARG A 137 14.09 2.04 12.93
N PRO A 138 15.19 1.82 12.19
CA PRO A 138 16.12 2.89 11.81
C PRO A 138 15.52 3.93 10.83
N LEU A 139 14.39 3.60 10.20
CA LEU A 139 13.71 4.43 9.19
C LEU A 139 12.44 5.09 9.73
N LEU A 140 12.04 4.80 10.98
CA LEU A 140 10.79 5.26 11.59
C LEU A 140 11.05 6.38 12.60
N ASP A 141 10.07 7.29 12.72
CA ASP A 141 9.96 8.20 13.85
C ASP A 141 9.29 7.46 15.02
N LEU A 142 10.08 7.16 16.04
CA LEU A 142 9.66 6.35 17.18
C LEU A 142 8.91 7.16 18.25
N ASP A 143 8.93 8.48 18.17
CA ASP A 143 8.27 9.38 19.13
C ASP A 143 6.79 9.59 18.79
N CYS A 144 6.32 9.05 17.66
CA CYS A 144 4.92 9.10 17.27
C CYS A 144 4.02 8.46 18.32
N LEU A 145 3.00 9.21 18.79
CA LEU A 145 2.02 8.75 19.76
C LEU A 145 1.08 7.71 19.14
N THR A 146 0.65 6.74 19.95
CA THR A 146 -0.35 5.73 19.56
C THR A 146 -1.62 5.83 20.39
N VAL A 147 -2.66 5.09 19.99
CA VAL A 147 -3.94 4.96 20.75
C VAL A 147 -3.76 4.43 22.17
N THR A 148 -2.63 3.82 22.48
CA THR A 148 -2.32 3.34 23.83
C THR A 148 -1.86 4.46 24.76
N GLY A 149 -1.64 5.67 24.25
CA GLY A 149 -1.03 6.78 24.99
C GLY A 149 0.49 6.69 25.13
N ARG A 150 1.10 5.68 24.52
CA ARG A 150 2.56 5.44 24.45
C ARG A 150 3.09 5.80 23.09
N THR A 151 4.38 6.01 22.99
CA THR A 151 5.06 6.19 21.69
C THR A 151 5.20 4.86 20.95
N LEU A 152 5.41 4.93 19.64
CA LEU A 152 5.72 3.75 18.82
C LEU A 152 6.95 3.00 19.33
N GLY A 153 8.00 3.74 19.74
CA GLY A 153 9.22 3.17 20.32
C GLY A 153 8.94 2.36 21.56
N GLU A 154 8.18 2.92 22.52
CA GLU A 154 7.79 2.22 23.76
C GLU A 154 6.93 0.98 23.49
N GLU A 155 6.04 1.02 22.49
CA GLU A 155 5.25 -0.14 22.07
C GLU A 155 6.15 -1.26 21.52
N LEU A 156 7.13 -0.90 20.68
CA LEU A 156 8.06 -1.87 20.10
C LEU A 156 8.99 -2.48 21.17
N ASP A 157 9.43 -1.69 22.14
CA ASP A 157 10.28 -2.17 23.23
C ASP A 157 9.54 -3.15 24.15
N ALA A 158 8.24 -2.96 24.33
CA ALA A 158 7.38 -3.85 25.11
C ALA A 158 6.90 -5.09 24.35
N ALA A 159 7.00 -5.11 23.02
CA ALA A 159 6.52 -6.22 22.21
C ALA A 159 7.40 -7.47 22.40
N PRO A 160 6.87 -8.71 22.26
CA PRO A 160 7.63 -9.94 22.35
C PRO A 160 8.83 -9.97 21.40
N ALA A 161 9.92 -10.59 21.82
CA ALA A 161 11.10 -10.75 20.97
C ALA A 161 10.73 -11.53 19.68
N PRO A 162 11.33 -11.18 18.52
CA PRO A 162 11.14 -11.94 17.30
C PRO A 162 11.76 -13.36 17.45
N PHE A 163 11.22 -14.30 16.70
CA PHE A 163 11.70 -15.67 16.64
C PHE A 163 12.04 -16.05 15.18
N PRO A 164 12.81 -17.12 14.94
CA PRO A 164 13.14 -17.53 13.58
C PRO A 164 11.88 -17.88 12.76
N GLN A 165 11.71 -17.22 11.63
CA GLN A 165 10.61 -17.41 10.68
C GLN A 165 11.03 -16.92 9.29
N SER A 166 10.27 -17.21 8.23
CA SER A 166 10.63 -16.91 6.85
C SER A 166 9.66 -15.95 6.12
N VAL A 167 8.54 -15.61 6.74
CA VAL A 167 7.48 -14.79 6.13
C VAL A 167 7.84 -13.30 6.11
N ILE A 168 8.48 -12.83 7.19
CA ILE A 168 8.96 -11.46 7.33
C ILE A 168 10.48 -11.51 7.30
N ARG A 169 11.07 -10.97 6.26
CA ARG A 169 12.53 -10.93 6.06
C ARG A 169 13.15 -9.83 6.88
N THR A 170 14.44 -9.99 7.17
CA THR A 170 15.25 -8.93 7.79
C THR A 170 15.57 -7.81 6.80
N ALA A 171 15.90 -6.63 7.30
CA ALA A 171 16.29 -5.51 6.45
C ALA A 171 17.57 -5.79 5.64
N ASP A 172 18.47 -6.65 6.16
CA ASP A 172 19.70 -7.06 5.47
C ASP A 172 19.48 -8.10 4.37
N ALA A 173 18.38 -8.84 4.41
CA ALA A 173 18.02 -9.87 3.43
C ALA A 173 16.55 -9.76 2.99
N PRO A 174 16.14 -8.62 2.42
CA PRO A 174 14.75 -8.35 2.08
C PRO A 174 14.24 -9.19 0.91
N VAL A 175 12.91 -9.22 0.71
CA VAL A 175 12.30 -9.79 -0.50
C VAL A 175 12.70 -8.98 -1.74
N TYR A 176 12.66 -7.64 -1.63
CA TYR A 176 13.17 -6.70 -2.63
C TYR A 176 13.89 -5.56 -1.91
N ALA A 177 14.99 -5.10 -2.49
CA ALA A 177 15.83 -4.03 -1.92
C ALA A 177 15.14 -2.66 -1.90
N GLN A 178 14.14 -2.45 -2.76
CA GLN A 178 13.36 -1.22 -2.86
C GLN A 178 11.87 -1.50 -2.63
N GLY A 179 11.11 -0.47 -2.27
CA GLY A 179 9.70 -0.57 -1.93
C GLY A 179 8.83 -1.17 -3.01
N GLY A 180 7.74 -1.82 -2.58
CA GLY A 180 6.81 -2.52 -3.48
C GLY A 180 6.01 -1.61 -4.42
N ILE A 181 6.03 -0.29 -4.20
CA ILE A 181 5.28 0.71 -4.95
C ILE A 181 6.25 1.78 -5.44
N ALA A 182 6.21 2.12 -6.73
CA ALA A 182 6.97 3.22 -7.31
C ALA A 182 6.05 4.32 -7.85
N PHE A 183 6.55 5.56 -7.80
CA PHE A 183 5.91 6.71 -8.41
C PHE A 183 6.55 6.95 -9.79
N LEU A 184 5.71 7.06 -10.81
CA LEU A 184 6.14 7.20 -12.20
C LEU A 184 5.73 8.56 -12.74
N ARG A 185 6.58 9.17 -13.56
CA ARG A 185 6.28 10.37 -14.36
C ARG A 185 6.70 10.14 -15.81
N GLY A 186 5.98 10.77 -16.71
CA GLY A 186 6.28 10.73 -18.14
C GLY A 186 5.20 11.42 -18.96
N ASN A 187 5.40 11.43 -20.28
CA ASN A 187 4.48 12.08 -21.21
C ASN A 187 3.07 11.44 -21.25
N LEU A 188 2.91 10.20 -20.77
CA LEU A 188 1.61 9.53 -20.62
C LEU A 188 0.91 9.89 -19.31
N ALA A 189 1.67 10.28 -18.28
CA ALA A 189 1.19 10.65 -16.95
C ALA A 189 2.04 11.80 -16.40
N PRO A 190 1.89 13.02 -16.94
CA PRO A 190 2.71 14.17 -16.54
C PRO A 190 2.50 14.54 -15.06
N ASP A 191 1.30 14.33 -14.54
CA ASP A 191 0.95 14.56 -13.13
C ASP A 191 1.31 13.38 -12.22
N GLY A 192 1.86 12.31 -12.79
CA GLY A 192 2.31 11.13 -12.09
C GLY A 192 1.35 9.93 -12.17
N ALA A 193 1.89 8.76 -11.90
CA ALA A 193 1.17 7.50 -11.77
C ALA A 193 1.84 6.63 -10.71
N ILE A 194 1.11 5.66 -10.18
CA ILE A 194 1.59 4.70 -9.18
C ILE A 194 1.58 3.29 -9.78
N ILE A 195 2.68 2.56 -9.61
CA ILE A 195 2.76 1.14 -9.94
C ILE A 195 3.15 0.32 -8.71
N LYS A 196 2.49 -0.82 -8.53
CA LYS A 196 2.96 -1.86 -7.60
C LYS A 196 4.01 -2.71 -8.34
N GLN A 197 5.28 -2.29 -8.27
CA GLN A 197 6.38 -2.95 -8.96
C GLN A 197 6.65 -4.37 -8.43
N SER A 198 6.41 -4.62 -7.15
CA SER A 198 6.56 -5.96 -6.54
C SER A 198 5.59 -7.01 -7.10
N ALA A 199 4.54 -6.62 -7.80
CA ALA A 199 3.57 -7.51 -8.46
C ALA A 199 3.56 -7.35 -9.98
N ALA A 200 4.43 -6.54 -10.55
CA ALA A 200 4.56 -6.37 -12.00
C ALA A 200 5.32 -7.55 -12.62
N SER A 201 4.91 -7.98 -13.82
CA SER A 201 5.66 -8.97 -14.56
C SER A 201 7.01 -8.39 -14.99
N PRO A 202 8.15 -9.05 -14.72
CA PRO A 202 9.47 -8.60 -15.16
C PRO A 202 9.54 -8.29 -16.66
N ALA A 203 8.84 -9.06 -17.50
CA ALA A 203 8.78 -8.88 -18.96
C ALA A 203 8.04 -7.59 -19.37
N LEU A 204 7.34 -6.91 -18.47
CA LEU A 204 6.61 -5.67 -18.72
C LEU A 204 7.27 -4.44 -18.08
N MET A 205 8.37 -4.61 -17.36
CA MET A 205 9.12 -3.49 -16.75
C MET A 205 9.83 -2.65 -17.82
N GLU A 206 10.32 -3.31 -18.89
CA GLU A 206 10.75 -2.68 -20.11
C GLU A 206 9.94 -3.27 -21.26
N HIS A 207 9.11 -2.48 -21.91
CA HIS A 207 8.21 -2.96 -22.95
C HIS A 207 8.01 -1.94 -24.05
N GLU A 208 8.26 -2.39 -25.27
CA GLU A 208 7.90 -1.67 -26.49
C GLU A 208 6.78 -2.42 -27.20
N GLY A 209 5.75 -1.71 -27.61
CA GLY A 209 4.61 -2.34 -28.26
C GLY A 209 3.62 -1.35 -28.86
N ARG A 210 2.68 -1.88 -29.63
CA ARG A 210 1.63 -1.06 -30.25
C ARG A 210 0.60 -0.61 -29.24
N ALA A 211 0.44 0.70 -29.02
CA ALA A 211 -0.59 1.26 -28.16
C ALA A 211 -2.00 1.01 -28.74
N VAL A 212 -2.91 0.52 -27.89
CA VAL A 212 -4.33 0.37 -28.22
C VAL A 212 -5.13 1.26 -27.25
N PRO A 213 -5.49 2.50 -27.64
CA PRO A 213 -6.25 3.39 -26.79
C PRO A 213 -7.74 3.00 -26.76
N PHE A 214 -8.36 3.22 -25.60
CA PHE A 214 -9.78 3.00 -25.36
C PHE A 214 -10.42 4.27 -24.83
N LEU A 215 -11.46 4.76 -25.47
CA LEU A 215 -12.19 5.95 -25.05
C LEU A 215 -13.23 5.64 -23.98
N GLN A 216 -13.74 4.40 -23.94
CA GLN A 216 -14.79 3.96 -23.01
C GLN A 216 -14.57 2.52 -22.56
N ARG A 217 -14.97 2.19 -21.30
CA ARG A 217 -14.83 0.85 -20.71
C ARG A 217 -15.47 -0.27 -21.54
N GLU A 218 -16.64 -0.02 -22.10
CA GLU A 218 -17.37 -1.00 -22.92
C GLU A 218 -16.65 -1.33 -24.24
N ARG A 219 -16.05 -0.32 -24.87
CA ARG A 219 -15.22 -0.52 -26.06
C ARG A 219 -13.95 -1.31 -25.77
N ARG A 220 -13.41 -1.18 -24.53
CA ARG A 220 -12.25 -1.95 -24.05
C ARG A 220 -12.57 -3.45 -24.02
N LEU A 221 -13.70 -3.84 -23.40
CA LEU A 221 -14.09 -5.25 -23.28
C LEU A 221 -14.31 -5.89 -24.65
N ARG A 222 -15.03 -5.23 -25.56
CA ARG A 222 -15.26 -5.74 -26.93
C ARG A 222 -13.97 -5.95 -27.70
N ARG A 223 -12.94 -5.09 -27.51
CA ARG A 223 -11.65 -5.23 -28.19
C ARG A 223 -10.74 -6.28 -27.58
N LEU A 224 -10.75 -6.43 -26.26
CA LEU A 224 -10.03 -7.51 -25.57
C LEU A 224 -10.56 -8.89 -25.99
N VAL A 225 -11.87 -9.02 -26.15
CA VAL A 225 -12.50 -10.25 -26.69
C VAL A 225 -12.07 -10.47 -28.16
N ALA A 226 -12.09 -9.44 -28.98
CA ALA A 226 -11.67 -9.55 -30.38
C ALA A 226 -10.17 -9.91 -30.54
N LEU A 227 -9.29 -9.37 -29.67
CA LEU A 227 -7.86 -9.71 -29.65
C LEU A 227 -7.61 -11.16 -29.17
N ARG A 228 -8.35 -11.64 -28.17
CA ARG A 228 -8.29 -13.04 -27.71
C ARG A 228 -8.78 -14.03 -28.76
N LEU A 229 -9.72 -13.63 -29.61
CA LEU A 229 -10.24 -14.45 -30.72
C LEU A 229 -9.36 -14.40 -32.00
N GLY A 230 -8.14 -13.84 -31.92
CA GLY A 230 -7.20 -13.83 -33.04
C GLY A 230 -7.57 -12.89 -34.19
N ALA A 231 -8.48 -11.95 -33.98
CA ALA A 231 -8.94 -11.03 -35.01
C ALA A 231 -7.94 -9.90 -35.31
N GLN A 232 -6.78 -10.24 -35.90
CA GLN A 232 -5.80 -9.25 -36.42
C GLN A 232 -6.43 -8.27 -37.45
N ARG A 233 -7.58 -8.60 -38.01
CA ARG A 233 -8.32 -7.78 -38.99
C ARG A 233 -9.05 -6.56 -38.38
N VAL A 234 -9.12 -6.42 -37.08
CA VAL A 234 -9.82 -5.27 -36.42
C VAL A 234 -8.97 -3.98 -36.40
N LEU A 235 -7.65 -4.11 -36.45
CA LEU A 235 -6.72 -2.97 -36.39
C LEU A 235 -6.83 -1.95 -37.54
N PRO A 236 -7.06 -2.34 -38.81
CA PRO A 236 -7.28 -1.38 -39.90
C PRO A 236 -8.55 -0.56 -39.75
N ARG A 237 -9.62 -1.14 -39.20
CA ARG A 237 -10.90 -0.43 -38.94
C ARG A 237 -10.76 0.66 -37.87
N VAL A 238 -9.89 0.47 -36.89
CA VAL A 238 -9.61 1.46 -35.83
C VAL A 238 -8.90 2.70 -36.37
N ARG A 239 -7.95 2.52 -37.30
CA ARG A 239 -7.29 3.66 -37.98
C ARG A 239 -8.28 4.51 -38.77
N ARG A 240 -9.22 3.89 -39.47
CA ARG A 240 -10.27 4.60 -40.24
C ARG A 240 -11.25 5.35 -39.33
N ALA A 241 -11.67 4.76 -38.21
CA ALA A 241 -12.53 5.44 -37.25
C ALA A 241 -11.85 6.66 -36.60
N ARG A 242 -10.55 6.60 -36.30
CA ARG A 242 -9.78 7.73 -35.77
C ARG A 242 -9.60 8.87 -36.76
N GLN A 243 -9.38 8.56 -38.02
CA GLN A 243 -9.28 9.58 -39.06
C GLN A 243 -10.63 10.31 -39.28
N ALA A 244 -11.74 9.57 -39.18
CA ALA A 244 -13.09 10.15 -39.26
C ALA A 244 -13.41 11.02 -38.02
N GLU A 245 -12.97 10.62 -36.82
CA GLU A 245 -13.22 11.35 -35.58
C GLU A 245 -12.35 12.63 -35.47
N ARG A 246 -11.07 12.59 -35.89
CA ARG A 246 -10.24 13.80 -36.04
C ARG A 246 -10.84 14.80 -37.00
N ARG A 247 -11.29 14.36 -38.19
CA ARG A 247 -11.98 15.22 -39.15
C ARG A 247 -13.32 15.80 -38.64
N ARG A 248 -13.93 15.20 -37.62
CA ARG A 248 -15.14 15.71 -36.97
C ARG A 248 -14.81 16.79 -35.92
N VAL A 249 -13.74 16.61 -35.15
CA VAL A 249 -13.26 17.60 -34.17
C VAL A 249 -12.75 18.84 -34.88
N ASP A 250 -11.97 18.67 -35.97
CA ASP A 250 -11.46 19.81 -36.78
C ASP A 250 -12.55 20.60 -37.55
N ARG A 251 -13.80 20.10 -37.57
CA ARG A 251 -14.95 20.87 -38.14
C ARG A 251 -15.72 21.71 -37.13
N PHE A 252 -15.40 21.56 -35.84
CA PHE A 252 -16.06 22.32 -34.75
C PHE A 252 -15.05 23.21 -33.98
N ALA A 253 -13.81 23.30 -34.41
CA ALA A 253 -12.81 24.29 -34.03
C ALA A 253 -12.69 25.34 -35.12
#